data_32630854c834a319451f4ba1d1e160ff
#
_entry.id   32630854c834a319451f4ba1d1e160ff
#
_cell.length_a   1.000
_cell.length_b   1.000
_cell.length_c   1.000
_cell.angle_alpha   90.00
_cell.angle_beta   90.00
_cell.angle_gamma   90.00
#
_symmetry.space_group_name_H-M   'P 1'
#
loop_
_entity.id
_entity.type
_entity.pdbx_description
1 polymer ?
#
loop_
_entity_poly.entity_id
_entity_poly.type
_entity_poly.pdbx_seq_one_letter_code
_entity_poly.pdbx_strand_id
1 'polypeptide(L)'
;MANDNQNNQDPKSSLRDQVTGSLKGRNDGDQPDSSEKNDRSPQPSSDESQETASRTTQTRAGSRAARRRGKDKTTQTVEEPTPIETDEKPTNTKKQTRKKEDRLVGRIVLIVVSVLVLMMAIFGFTFYKYVDAGLQPLDKNNKKLVQVHIPEGSSNKQIAAVLEESNVIKSGMVFNYYVKFKNLTDFQAGYYQMSPSMTLDEIGEMLKEGGTPEPTKIADGKVTIPEGYDIDKIGEAIEKNTDFKKADFIALMKNEDFFNQMKAKYPDLLESAATAEGVRYRLEGYLFPATYDYYKKATLPEFVEQMIAKMNTVMEQYTPTIHAKNLTNQQVLTLASLVEKEGVKEADRKQIAQVFFNRLAADMPIQSDISILYALGEHKETVTYADLEVDSSYNLYKNTGYGPGPLDSPSEESIKAVLNPTPSDYLYFVAEISTGKVYFSKTYEEHQVLVDQYVNNSSSE
;
A
#
# COMPACT_ATOMS: atom_id res chain seq x y z
N MET A 1 55.16 8.26 -54.13
CA MET A 1 54.99 7.97 -52.70
C MET A 1 53.95 8.92 -52.16
N ALA A 2 52.74 8.59 -52.27
CA ALA A 2 51.58 9.33 -51.76
C ALA A 2 50.91 8.41 -50.72
N ASN A 3 50.82 8.89 -49.52
CA ASN A 3 50.14 8.18 -48.45
C ASN A 3 48.69 8.68 -48.44
N ASP A 4 47.79 7.90 -48.99
CA ASP A 4 46.37 8.08 -48.83
C ASP A 4 45.93 7.46 -47.49
N ASN A 5 45.74 8.33 -46.53
CA ASN A 5 45.11 7.97 -45.26
C ASN A 5 43.57 8.16 -45.44
N GLN A 6 42.92 7.17 -45.99
CA GLN A 6 41.45 7.11 -45.99
C GLN A 6 40.99 6.78 -44.59
N ASN A 7 40.38 7.78 -43.95
CA ASN A 7 39.68 7.68 -42.68
C ASN A 7 38.41 6.85 -42.93
N ASN A 8 38.53 5.53 -42.82
CA ASN A 8 37.41 4.60 -42.91
C ASN A 8 36.68 4.63 -41.56
N GLN A 9 35.82 5.63 -41.37
CA GLN A 9 34.86 5.60 -40.25
C GLN A 9 33.90 4.47 -40.52
N ASP A 10 34.01 3.42 -39.73
CA ASP A 10 33.16 2.24 -39.79
C ASP A 10 31.70 2.71 -39.42
N PRO A 11 30.69 2.52 -40.27
CA PRO A 11 29.31 2.91 -39.97
C PRO A 11 28.77 2.28 -38.67
N LYS A 12 29.43 1.22 -38.20
CA LYS A 12 29.12 0.53 -36.95
C LYS A 12 29.53 1.31 -35.69
N SER A 13 30.49 2.25 -35.76
CA SER A 13 30.87 3.07 -34.60
C SER A 13 29.76 4.02 -34.16
N SER A 14 28.94 4.49 -35.09
CA SER A 14 27.82 5.37 -34.78
C SER A 14 26.65 4.66 -34.07
N LEU A 15 26.46 3.36 -34.31
CA LEU A 15 25.48 2.53 -33.59
C LEU A 15 25.87 2.28 -32.13
N ARG A 16 27.19 2.22 -31.84
CA ARG A 16 27.68 2.00 -30.48
C ARG A 16 27.30 3.16 -29.53
N ASP A 17 27.37 4.39 -30.04
CA ASP A 17 27.06 5.58 -29.25
C ASP A 17 25.53 5.76 -29.01
N GLN A 18 24.68 5.17 -29.87
CA GLN A 18 23.23 5.15 -29.73
C GLN A 18 22.76 4.18 -28.65
N VAL A 19 23.48 3.07 -28.47
CA VAL A 19 23.15 1.95 -27.61
C VAL A 19 23.52 2.24 -26.15
N THR A 20 24.58 2.99 -25.89
CA THR A 20 25.04 3.31 -24.52
C THR A 20 24.18 4.33 -23.79
N GLY A 21 23.35 5.09 -24.51
CA GLY A 21 22.49 6.11 -23.94
C GLY A 21 21.34 5.58 -23.07
N SER A 22 20.81 4.41 -23.42
CA SER A 22 19.60 3.86 -22.76
C SER A 22 19.84 3.21 -21.40
N LEU A 23 21.07 2.82 -21.07
CA LEU A 23 21.36 1.96 -19.90
C LEU A 23 21.95 2.67 -18.67
N LYS A 24 22.40 3.92 -18.78
CA LYS A 24 23.09 4.62 -17.70
C LYS A 24 22.21 5.22 -16.60
N GLY A 25 20.89 5.11 -16.67
CA GLY A 25 19.94 5.86 -15.86
C GLY A 25 19.20 5.13 -14.73
N ARG A 26 19.50 3.86 -14.45
CA ARG A 26 18.85 3.16 -13.32
C ARG A 26 19.88 2.56 -12.37
N ASN A 27 20.27 3.35 -11.37
CA ASN A 27 20.80 2.82 -10.12
C ASN A 27 19.62 2.42 -9.22
N ASP A 28 19.57 1.17 -8.83
CA ASP A 28 18.68 0.64 -7.81
C ASP A 28 19.00 1.30 -6.45
N GLY A 29 18.10 2.11 -5.95
CA GLY A 29 18.16 2.60 -4.58
C GLY A 29 17.93 4.08 -4.42
N ASP A 30 16.66 4.49 -4.43
CA ASP A 30 16.17 5.51 -3.50
C ASP A 30 14.63 5.52 -3.53
N GLN A 31 14.05 5.12 -2.40
CA GLN A 31 12.65 5.43 -2.11
C GLN A 31 12.57 6.91 -1.75
N PRO A 32 11.71 7.71 -2.34
CA PRO A 32 11.44 9.04 -1.83
C PRO A 32 10.56 8.96 -0.58
N ASP A 33 11.11 9.45 0.51
CA ASP A 33 10.43 9.80 1.74
C ASP A 33 9.39 10.88 1.45
N SER A 34 8.12 10.57 1.70
CA SER A 34 7.02 11.50 1.52
C SER A 34 6.78 12.28 2.81
N SER A 35 7.38 13.46 2.90
CA SER A 35 6.91 14.51 3.79
C SER A 35 7.23 15.87 3.20
N GLU A 36 6.23 16.55 2.60
CA GLU A 36 6.03 17.97 2.89
C GLU A 36 4.71 18.50 2.32
N LYS A 37 4.08 19.27 3.19
CA LYS A 37 2.85 20.04 3.10
C LYS A 37 2.89 21.13 2.03
N ASN A 38 1.74 21.45 1.45
CA ASN A 38 1.08 22.76 1.47
C ASN A 38 -0.11 22.79 0.51
N ASP A 39 -1.30 22.94 1.07
CA ASP A 39 -2.07 24.17 1.26
C ASP A 39 -2.31 25.02 0.00
N ARG A 40 -3.55 24.96 -0.48
CA ARG A 40 -4.40 26.08 -0.92
C ARG A 40 -5.59 25.63 -1.78
N SER A 41 -6.75 25.70 -1.14
CA SER A 41 -8.01 25.90 -1.86
C SER A 41 -8.03 27.28 -2.51
N PRO A 42 -8.83 27.50 -3.57
CA PRO A 42 -10.01 28.33 -3.37
C PRO A 42 -11.30 27.81 -4.05
N GLN A 43 -12.38 27.96 -3.33
CA GLN A 43 -13.69 28.22 -3.94
C GLN A 43 -13.74 29.64 -4.55
N PRO A 44 -14.70 30.03 -5.47
CA PRO A 44 -16.10 30.16 -5.08
C PRO A 44 -17.18 30.03 -6.19
N SER A 45 -18.41 30.15 -5.70
CA SER A 45 -19.66 30.77 -6.24
C SER A 45 -20.50 30.00 -7.24
N SER A 46 -21.72 29.71 -6.78
CA SER A 46 -23.05 30.36 -7.04
C SER A 46 -23.63 30.04 -8.41
N ASP A 47 -24.85 29.59 -8.57
CA ASP A 47 -26.14 30.17 -8.33
C ASP A 47 -27.29 29.15 -8.55
N GLU A 48 -28.28 29.28 -7.70
CA GLU A 48 -29.73 29.43 -7.92
C GLU A 48 -30.51 28.41 -8.78
N SER A 49 -31.52 27.81 -8.20
CA SER A 49 -32.95 28.09 -8.32
C SER A 49 -33.75 26.90 -7.76
N GLN A 50 -34.52 27.14 -6.73
CA GLN A 50 -36.00 27.20 -6.64
C GLN A 50 -36.74 25.97 -7.19
N GLU A 51 -37.68 25.39 -6.57
CA GLU A 51 -38.95 25.69 -5.85
C GLU A 51 -39.64 24.35 -5.65
N THR A 52 -40.38 23.99 -4.76
CA THR A 52 -41.63 24.33 -4.10
C THR A 52 -42.02 23.20 -3.18
N ALA A 53 -42.36 23.51 -1.98
CA ALA A 53 -43.66 23.61 -1.34
C ALA A 53 -44.48 22.31 -1.21
N SER A 54 -44.82 21.92 -0.02
CA SER A 54 -46.09 22.08 0.66
C SER A 54 -46.22 21.13 1.84
N ARG A 55 -46.45 21.71 3.01
CA ARG A 55 -47.69 21.66 3.85
C ARG A 55 -48.17 20.25 4.21
N THR A 56 -48.45 19.92 5.43
CA THR A 56 -49.45 20.51 6.33
C THR A 56 -49.46 19.77 7.66
N THR A 57 -49.37 20.51 8.73
CA THR A 57 -50.29 20.66 9.89
C THR A 57 -50.53 19.52 10.85
N GLN A 58 -50.27 19.91 12.06
CA GLN A 58 -51.25 20.01 13.21
C GLN A 58 -51.42 18.72 14.00
N THR A 59 -51.54 18.66 15.27
CA THR A 59 -51.89 19.61 16.35
C THR A 59 -51.82 18.87 17.69
N ARG A 60 -51.57 19.64 18.73
CA ARG A 60 -52.27 19.72 20.03
C ARG A 60 -51.94 18.63 21.06
N ALA A 61 -51.40 19.02 22.16
CA ALA A 61 -51.92 19.78 23.29
C ALA A 61 -52.52 18.94 24.41
N GLY A 62 -52.18 19.31 25.59
CA GLY A 62 -52.96 19.06 26.79
C GLY A 62 -52.12 18.53 27.94
N SER A 63 -51.66 19.31 28.78
CA SER A 63 -52.22 20.08 29.88
C SER A 63 -52.22 19.31 31.21
N ARG A 64 -51.52 19.93 32.15
CA ARG A 64 -52.01 20.31 33.50
C ARG A 64 -52.53 19.22 34.46
N ALA A 65 -51.96 19.13 35.67
CA ALA A 65 -52.38 19.80 36.91
C ALA A 65 -51.61 19.13 38.05
N ALA A 66 -50.85 19.75 38.92
CA ALA A 66 -51.19 20.63 40.03
C ALA A 66 -52.22 20.10 41.04
N ARG A 67 -51.77 19.84 42.24
CA ARG A 67 -52.42 20.08 43.55
C ARG A 67 -51.59 19.44 44.67
N ARG A 68 -50.97 20.18 45.54
CA ARG A 68 -51.40 21.05 46.66
C ARG A 68 -51.94 20.28 47.85
N ARG A 69 -51.35 20.63 49.01
CA ARG A 69 -51.86 20.71 50.42
C ARG A 69 -51.77 19.44 51.23
N GLY A 70 -51.49 19.54 52.52
CA GLY A 70 -51.55 20.59 53.55
C GLY A 70 -50.77 20.21 54.80
N LYS A 71 -50.31 21.17 55.36
CA LYS A 71 -50.35 21.65 56.76
C LYS A 71 -51.12 20.76 57.74
N ASP A 72 -50.50 20.46 58.89
CA ASP A 72 -51.08 21.04 60.10
C ASP A 72 -50.05 21.13 61.25
N LYS A 73 -50.20 22.25 61.92
CA LYS A 73 -49.53 22.66 63.16
C LYS A 73 -50.24 22.01 64.35
N THR A 74 -49.56 21.74 65.43
CA THR A 74 -50.14 22.03 66.79
C THR A 74 -49.00 22.39 67.75
N THR A 75 -49.17 23.58 68.22
CA THR A 75 -48.48 24.26 69.33
C THR A 75 -49.14 23.81 70.60
N GLN A 76 -48.38 23.59 71.63
CA GLN A 76 -48.82 23.96 73.03
C GLN A 76 -47.67 24.26 73.94
N THR A 77 -47.82 25.30 74.62
CA THR A 77 -47.12 26.20 75.50
C THR A 77 -47.21 25.80 76.96
N VAL A 78 -46.27 26.40 77.79
CA VAL A 78 -46.35 26.79 79.20
C VAL A 78 -45.88 25.68 80.15
N GLU A 79 -44.98 25.91 81.10
CA GLU A 79 -44.76 26.96 82.12
C GLU A 79 -43.36 26.83 82.76
N GLU A 80 -42.82 27.97 83.17
CA GLU A 80 -41.71 28.16 84.11
C GLU A 80 -42.24 28.11 85.50
N PRO A 81 -41.41 27.75 86.55
CA PRO A 81 -40.97 28.81 87.42
C PRO A 81 -39.49 28.68 87.93
N THR A 82 -38.94 29.82 88.21
CA THR A 82 -37.72 30.19 88.91
C THR A 82 -37.80 30.03 90.47
N PRO A 83 -36.76 30.43 91.25
CA PRO A 83 -35.37 29.96 91.38
C PRO A 83 -35.05 29.55 92.87
N ILE A 84 -33.91 28.90 93.10
CA ILE A 84 -33.22 28.98 94.41
C ILE A 84 -31.69 28.96 94.20
N GLU A 85 -31.04 30.03 94.67
CA GLU A 85 -29.61 30.18 94.81
C GLU A 85 -29.08 29.21 95.86
N THR A 86 -27.95 28.62 95.58
CA THR A 86 -26.91 28.39 96.65
C THR A 86 -25.52 28.33 95.94
N ASP A 87 -24.68 29.19 96.43
CA ASP A 87 -23.26 29.26 96.20
C ASP A 87 -22.53 27.94 96.52
N GLU A 88 -21.75 27.45 95.57
CA GLU A 88 -20.50 26.78 95.86
C GLU A 88 -19.54 26.80 94.66
N LYS A 89 -18.36 27.31 94.91
CA LYS A 89 -17.23 27.47 94.08
C LYS A 89 -16.60 26.11 93.77
N PRO A 90 -16.54 25.63 92.50
CA PRO A 90 -15.74 24.46 92.22
C PRO A 90 -14.39 24.84 91.57
N THR A 91 -13.41 24.24 92.14
CA THR A 91 -12.00 24.26 91.86
C THR A 91 -11.65 23.93 90.41
N ASN A 92 -10.77 24.73 89.88
CA ASN A 92 -10.24 24.81 88.55
C ASN A 92 -9.22 23.70 88.24
N THR A 93 -9.65 22.41 88.15
CA THR A 93 -8.70 21.30 87.84
C THR A 93 -9.12 20.44 86.62
N LYS A 94 -10.31 20.65 86.00
CA LYS A 94 -10.78 19.82 84.85
C LYS A 94 -10.58 20.47 83.46
N LYS A 95 -10.07 21.70 83.35
CA LYS A 95 -9.87 22.37 82.02
C LYS A 95 -8.51 22.12 81.41
N GLN A 96 -7.51 21.59 82.09
CA GLN A 96 -6.18 21.34 81.48
C GLN A 96 -6.02 19.96 80.91
N THR A 97 -6.75 18.95 81.32
CA THR A 97 -6.70 17.60 80.77
C THR A 97 -7.46 17.51 79.46
N ARG A 98 -8.63 18.12 79.29
CA ARG A 98 -9.40 18.15 78.04
C ARG A 98 -8.63 18.83 76.90
N LYS A 99 -7.92 19.94 77.16
CA LYS A 99 -7.12 20.61 76.09
C LYS A 99 -5.93 19.78 75.59
N LYS A 100 -5.39 18.85 76.38
CA LYS A 100 -4.31 17.94 75.96
C LYS A 100 -4.85 16.76 75.17
N GLU A 101 -6.02 16.20 75.50
CA GLU A 101 -6.69 15.12 74.85
C GLU A 101 -7.22 15.60 73.50
N ASP A 102 -7.83 16.79 73.38
CA ASP A 102 -8.31 17.39 72.13
C ASP A 102 -7.16 17.66 71.15
N ARG A 103 -5.97 18.03 71.66
CA ARG A 103 -4.77 18.21 70.82
C ARG A 103 -4.20 16.86 70.32
N LEU A 104 -4.30 15.81 71.14
CA LEU A 104 -3.86 14.47 70.71
C LEU A 104 -4.81 13.88 69.69
N VAL A 105 -6.11 13.97 69.88
CA VAL A 105 -7.16 13.55 68.97
C VAL A 105 -7.04 14.32 67.64
N GLY A 106 -6.83 15.66 67.73
CA GLY A 106 -6.63 16.46 66.51
C GLY A 106 -5.39 16.06 65.68
N ARG A 107 -4.28 15.67 66.38
CA ARG A 107 -3.08 15.14 65.64
C ARG A 107 -3.32 13.80 65.04
N ILE A 108 -4.03 12.88 65.70
CA ILE A 108 -4.37 11.56 65.18
C ILE A 108 -5.29 11.71 63.97
N VAL A 109 -6.32 12.55 64.02
CA VAL A 109 -7.22 12.85 62.89
C VAL A 109 -6.44 13.44 61.73
N LEU A 110 -5.52 14.40 62.00
CA LEU A 110 -4.69 14.99 60.94
C LEU A 110 -3.77 13.95 60.27
N ILE A 111 -3.16 13.04 61.05
CA ILE A 111 -2.34 11.95 60.52
C ILE A 111 -3.20 11.00 59.64
N VAL A 112 -4.38 10.59 60.14
CA VAL A 112 -5.29 9.70 59.38
C VAL A 112 -5.74 10.37 58.06
N VAL A 113 -6.14 11.64 58.10
CA VAL A 113 -6.49 12.40 56.91
C VAL A 113 -5.32 12.52 55.94
N SER A 114 -4.11 12.80 56.44
CA SER A 114 -2.91 12.88 55.60
C SER A 114 -2.57 11.55 54.95
N VAL A 115 -2.72 10.43 55.67
CA VAL A 115 -2.52 9.08 55.10
C VAL A 115 -3.57 8.76 54.04
N LEU A 116 -4.84 9.13 54.28
CA LEU A 116 -5.91 8.95 53.27
C LEU A 116 -5.66 9.78 52.01
N VAL A 117 -5.24 11.03 52.16
CA VAL A 117 -4.87 11.89 51.04
C VAL A 117 -3.69 11.32 50.27
N LEU A 118 -2.66 10.83 50.97
CA LEU A 118 -1.50 10.19 50.35
C LEU A 118 -1.90 8.91 49.60
N MET A 119 -2.71 8.05 50.19
CA MET A 119 -3.24 6.85 49.54
C MET A 119 -4.05 7.22 48.30
N MET A 120 -4.90 8.25 48.38
CA MET A 120 -5.70 8.73 47.25
C MET A 120 -4.82 9.29 46.12
N ALA A 121 -3.73 10.01 46.47
CA ALA A 121 -2.76 10.51 45.50
C ALA A 121 -1.99 9.36 44.80
N ILE A 122 -1.56 8.35 45.58
CA ILE A 122 -0.88 7.16 45.02
C ILE A 122 -1.85 6.38 44.09
N PHE A 123 -3.08 6.17 44.58
CA PHE A 123 -4.11 5.49 43.77
C PHE A 123 -4.42 6.28 42.47
N GLY A 124 -4.60 7.59 42.57
CA GLY A 124 -4.83 8.46 41.42
C GLY A 124 -3.68 8.42 40.41
N PHE A 125 -2.43 8.45 40.89
CA PHE A 125 -1.25 8.37 40.05
C PHE A 125 -1.10 6.99 39.38
N THR A 126 -1.31 5.91 40.11
CA THR A 126 -1.26 4.54 39.55
C THR A 126 -2.38 4.31 38.55
N PHE A 127 -3.59 4.80 38.86
CA PHE A 127 -4.72 4.74 37.94
C PHE A 127 -4.45 5.55 36.65
N TYR A 128 -3.92 6.76 36.75
CA TYR A 128 -3.52 7.56 35.60
C TYR A 128 -2.52 6.82 34.73
N LYS A 129 -1.46 6.25 35.34
CA LYS A 129 -0.47 5.45 34.59
C LYS A 129 -1.07 4.21 33.89
N TYR A 130 -2.02 3.55 34.56
CA TYR A 130 -2.72 2.40 33.99
C TYR A 130 -3.55 2.80 32.74
N VAL A 131 -4.29 3.91 32.84
CA VAL A 131 -5.09 4.41 31.70
C VAL A 131 -4.17 4.86 30.55
N ASP A 132 -3.15 5.65 30.85
CA ASP A 132 -2.17 6.12 29.86
C ASP A 132 -1.50 4.95 29.12
N ALA A 133 -1.07 3.94 29.86
CA ALA A 133 -0.51 2.72 29.28
C ALA A 133 -1.52 1.96 28.42
N GLY A 134 -2.80 1.91 28.82
CA GLY A 134 -3.87 1.23 28.10
C GLY A 134 -4.28 1.92 26.82
N LEU A 135 -4.04 3.23 26.68
CA LEU A 135 -4.29 4.00 25.47
C LEU A 135 -3.21 3.81 24.39
N GLN A 136 -2.03 3.30 24.77
CA GLN A 136 -0.95 3.04 23.82
C GLN A 136 -1.09 1.64 23.18
N PRO A 137 -0.58 1.43 21.97
CA PRO A 137 -0.46 0.10 21.37
C PRO A 137 0.16 -0.92 22.34
N LEU A 138 -0.26 -2.17 22.26
CA LEU A 138 0.28 -3.22 23.12
C LEU A 138 1.79 -3.40 22.91
N ASP A 139 2.21 -3.46 21.66
CA ASP A 139 3.63 -3.51 21.25
C ASP A 139 3.81 -2.82 19.89
N LYS A 140 4.38 -1.61 19.89
CA LYS A 140 4.59 -0.77 18.69
C LYS A 140 5.43 -1.44 17.58
N ASN A 141 6.26 -2.41 17.95
CA ASN A 141 7.16 -3.10 17.05
C ASN A 141 6.58 -4.40 16.49
N ASN A 142 5.55 -4.94 17.14
CA ASN A 142 4.95 -6.21 16.76
C ASN A 142 3.84 -6.02 15.72
N LYS A 143 4.21 -6.06 14.45
CA LYS A 143 3.29 -5.98 13.29
C LYS A 143 2.67 -7.32 12.89
N LYS A 144 2.95 -8.40 13.65
CA LYS A 144 2.39 -9.72 13.35
C LYS A 144 0.87 -9.67 13.49
N LEU A 145 0.18 -10.06 12.42
CA LEU A 145 -1.27 -10.14 12.40
C LEU A 145 -1.78 -11.30 13.26
N VAL A 146 -2.83 -11.05 13.99
CA VAL A 146 -3.59 -11.99 14.81
C VAL A 146 -5.03 -11.97 14.32
N GLN A 147 -5.62 -13.13 14.11
CA GLN A 147 -7.04 -13.22 13.75
C GLN A 147 -7.90 -13.05 15.00
N VAL A 148 -8.81 -12.09 14.96
CA VAL A 148 -9.77 -11.77 16.02
C VAL A 148 -11.18 -12.05 15.50
N HIS A 149 -11.97 -12.84 16.21
CA HIS A 149 -13.36 -13.09 15.89
C HIS A 149 -14.29 -12.32 16.82
N ILE A 150 -15.08 -11.42 16.28
CA ILE A 150 -16.11 -10.67 16.98
C ILE A 150 -17.47 -11.31 16.64
N PRO A 151 -18.10 -12.02 17.60
CA PRO A 151 -19.42 -12.62 17.38
C PRO A 151 -20.52 -11.60 17.11
N GLU A 152 -21.54 -12.00 16.36
CA GLU A 152 -22.72 -11.16 16.17
C GLU A 152 -23.40 -10.78 17.49
N GLY A 153 -23.89 -9.54 17.59
CA GLY A 153 -24.55 -9.04 18.79
C GLY A 153 -23.62 -8.76 19.96
N SER A 154 -22.30 -8.78 19.75
CA SER A 154 -21.33 -8.46 20.82
C SER A 154 -21.48 -7.02 21.29
N SER A 155 -21.60 -6.84 22.62
CA SER A 155 -21.51 -5.51 23.23
C SER A 155 -20.09 -4.97 23.21
N ASN A 156 -19.90 -3.64 23.32
CA ASN A 156 -18.58 -3.02 23.39
C ASN A 156 -17.67 -3.61 24.50
N LYS A 157 -18.28 -4.07 25.60
CA LYS A 157 -17.55 -4.74 26.67
C LYS A 157 -17.06 -6.13 26.26
N GLN A 158 -17.85 -6.88 25.50
CA GLN A 158 -17.45 -8.20 24.98
C GLN A 158 -16.39 -8.04 23.89
N ILE A 159 -16.55 -7.09 22.99
CA ILE A 159 -15.54 -6.76 21.98
C ILE A 159 -14.20 -6.43 22.67
N ALA A 160 -14.23 -5.56 23.68
CA ALA A 160 -13.06 -5.19 24.46
C ALA A 160 -12.36 -6.39 25.12
N ALA A 161 -13.13 -7.33 25.66
CA ALA A 161 -12.60 -8.56 26.25
C ALA A 161 -11.93 -9.45 25.19
N VAL A 162 -12.57 -9.64 24.04
CA VAL A 162 -12.02 -10.42 22.92
C VAL A 162 -10.69 -9.81 22.42
N LEU A 163 -10.62 -8.49 22.28
CA LEU A 163 -9.39 -7.80 21.85
C LEU A 163 -8.24 -7.96 22.86
N GLU A 164 -8.55 -7.92 24.16
CA GLU A 164 -7.56 -8.15 25.22
C GLU A 164 -7.09 -9.59 25.25
N GLU A 165 -8.01 -10.57 25.21
CA GLU A 165 -7.70 -12.02 25.17
C GLU A 165 -6.90 -12.39 23.91
N SER A 166 -7.14 -11.72 22.79
CA SER A 166 -6.40 -11.91 21.55
C SER A 166 -5.03 -11.24 21.54
N ASN A 167 -4.62 -10.60 22.64
CA ASN A 167 -3.36 -9.85 22.76
C ASN A 167 -3.20 -8.76 21.67
N VAL A 168 -4.26 -8.06 21.34
CA VAL A 168 -4.26 -6.90 20.42
C VAL A 168 -4.16 -5.58 21.18
N ILE A 169 -4.82 -5.50 22.36
CA ILE A 169 -4.82 -4.33 23.23
C ILE A 169 -4.32 -4.67 24.63
N LYS A 170 -3.86 -3.67 25.39
CA LYS A 170 -3.37 -3.84 26.76
C LYS A 170 -4.48 -4.02 27.79
N SER A 171 -5.63 -3.37 27.59
CA SER A 171 -6.72 -3.36 28.56
C SER A 171 -8.08 -3.14 27.87
N GLY A 172 -8.93 -4.14 27.95
CA GLY A 172 -10.32 -4.07 27.48
C GLY A 172 -11.14 -3.03 28.26
N MET A 173 -10.84 -2.85 29.55
CA MET A 173 -11.48 -1.80 30.36
C MET A 173 -11.19 -0.41 29.76
N VAL A 174 -9.93 -0.10 29.47
CA VAL A 174 -9.53 1.18 28.90
C VAL A 174 -10.16 1.36 27.51
N PHE A 175 -10.12 0.33 26.66
CA PHE A 175 -10.75 0.36 25.36
C PHE A 175 -12.25 0.63 25.44
N ASN A 176 -12.99 -0.04 26.32
CA ASN A 176 -14.43 0.17 26.48
C ASN A 176 -14.78 1.61 26.91
N TYR A 177 -13.97 2.24 27.78
CA TYR A 177 -14.13 3.65 28.13
C TYR A 177 -13.72 4.59 27.00
N TYR A 178 -12.64 4.25 26.29
CA TYR A 178 -12.17 5.00 25.13
C TYR A 178 -13.23 5.09 24.04
N VAL A 179 -13.84 3.96 23.66
CA VAL A 179 -14.93 3.86 22.70
C VAL A 179 -16.13 4.74 23.10
N LYS A 180 -16.51 4.73 24.40
CA LYS A 180 -17.59 5.57 24.92
C LYS A 180 -17.24 7.05 24.87
N PHE A 181 -16.01 7.41 25.21
CA PHE A 181 -15.56 8.81 25.21
C PHE A 181 -15.47 9.38 23.79
N LYS A 182 -15.02 8.59 22.83
CA LYS A 182 -14.91 8.95 21.42
C LYS A 182 -16.25 8.82 20.65
N ASN A 183 -17.30 8.35 21.29
CA ASN A 183 -18.58 8.06 20.62
C ASN A 183 -18.44 7.10 19.44
N LEU A 184 -17.57 6.11 19.53
CA LEU A 184 -17.44 5.10 18.49
C LEU A 184 -18.59 4.10 18.62
N THR A 185 -19.40 4.03 17.59
CA THR A 185 -20.57 3.14 17.48
C THR A 185 -20.50 2.32 16.20
N ASP A 186 -21.47 1.46 16.01
CA ASP A 186 -21.69 0.71 14.76
C ASP A 186 -20.57 -0.29 14.44
N PHE A 187 -19.99 -0.90 15.48
CA PHE A 187 -19.04 -1.98 15.34
C PHE A 187 -19.72 -3.23 14.78
N GLN A 188 -19.10 -3.80 13.75
CA GLN A 188 -19.62 -4.95 13.05
C GLN A 188 -19.01 -6.25 13.58
N ALA A 189 -19.75 -7.34 13.46
CA ALA A 189 -19.26 -8.69 13.72
C ALA A 189 -18.38 -9.18 12.55
N GLY A 190 -17.60 -10.23 12.79
CA GLY A 190 -16.79 -10.87 11.76
C GLY A 190 -15.40 -11.25 12.23
N TYR A 191 -14.59 -11.69 11.27
CA TYR A 191 -13.18 -12.02 11.48
C TYR A 191 -12.31 -10.87 11.01
N TYR A 192 -11.38 -10.43 11.87
CA TYR A 192 -10.49 -9.29 11.66
C TYR A 192 -9.03 -9.74 11.74
N GLN A 193 -8.16 -9.11 10.95
CA GLN A 193 -6.72 -9.27 11.07
C GLN A 193 -6.13 -8.03 11.74
N MET A 194 -5.78 -8.12 13.00
CA MET A 194 -5.26 -7.02 13.80
C MET A 194 -3.85 -7.32 14.29
N SER A 195 -3.05 -6.28 14.57
CA SER A 195 -1.72 -6.46 15.15
C SER A 195 -1.58 -5.71 16.49
N PRO A 196 -0.71 -6.20 17.39
CA PRO A 196 -0.41 -5.52 18.66
C PRO A 196 0.18 -4.10 18.50
N SER A 197 0.62 -3.73 17.29
CA SER A 197 1.15 -2.40 16.98
C SER A 197 0.08 -1.36 16.67
N MET A 198 -1.18 -1.79 16.47
CA MET A 198 -2.29 -0.89 16.12
C MET A 198 -2.69 -0.01 17.30
N THR A 199 -3.06 1.22 16.98
CA THR A 199 -3.67 2.16 17.92
C THR A 199 -5.14 1.82 18.15
N LEU A 200 -5.71 2.34 19.26
CA LEU A 200 -7.13 2.13 19.55
C LEU A 200 -8.05 2.81 18.49
N ASP A 201 -7.59 3.89 17.85
CA ASP A 201 -8.31 4.53 16.76
C ASP A 201 -8.35 3.63 15.52
N GLU A 202 -7.22 3.08 15.08
CA GLU A 202 -7.13 2.14 13.95
C GLU A 202 -8.01 0.91 14.18
N ILE A 203 -7.98 0.35 15.38
CA ILE A 203 -8.83 -0.78 15.76
C ILE A 203 -10.32 -0.38 15.69
N GLY A 204 -10.67 0.80 16.20
CA GLY A 204 -12.03 1.31 16.18
C GLY A 204 -12.58 1.52 14.75
N GLU A 205 -11.77 2.09 13.86
CA GLU A 205 -12.17 2.27 12.45
C GLU A 205 -12.32 0.91 11.75
N MET A 206 -11.38 -0.01 11.94
CA MET A 206 -11.48 -1.36 11.38
C MET A 206 -12.75 -2.10 11.83
N LEU A 207 -13.15 -1.94 13.10
CA LEU A 207 -14.38 -2.53 13.63
C LEU A 207 -15.65 -1.91 13.01
N LYS A 208 -15.62 -0.65 12.59
CA LYS A 208 -16.72 0.01 11.86
C LYS A 208 -16.81 -0.43 10.40
N GLU A 209 -15.65 -0.59 9.73
CA GLU A 209 -15.60 -1.05 8.34
C GLU A 209 -16.17 -2.45 8.17
N GLY A 210 -16.03 -3.29 9.20
CA GLY A 210 -16.55 -4.65 9.23
C GLY A 210 -15.49 -5.71 8.98
N GLY A 211 -15.69 -6.88 9.60
CA GLY A 211 -14.87 -8.06 9.40
C GLY A 211 -15.35 -8.92 8.23
N THR A 212 -14.54 -9.90 7.86
CA THR A 212 -14.95 -10.91 6.89
C THR A 212 -15.93 -11.93 7.53
N PRO A 213 -16.88 -12.49 6.77
CA PRO A 213 -17.84 -13.47 7.31
C PRO A 213 -17.15 -14.80 7.70
N GLU A 214 -16.01 -15.10 7.10
CA GLU A 214 -15.25 -16.31 7.34
C GLU A 214 -13.80 -16.02 7.78
N PRO A 215 -13.13 -16.95 8.49
CA PRO A 215 -11.74 -16.82 8.87
C PRO A 215 -10.85 -16.64 7.63
N THR A 216 -10.15 -15.50 7.52
CA THR A 216 -9.16 -15.31 6.47
C THR A 216 -7.81 -15.90 6.91
N LYS A 217 -7.14 -16.58 6.00
CA LYS A 217 -5.78 -17.07 6.27
C LYS A 217 -4.85 -15.86 6.45
N ILE A 218 -4.11 -15.85 7.56
CA ILE A 218 -3.05 -14.86 7.77
C ILE A 218 -1.83 -15.33 6.99
N ALA A 219 -1.31 -14.47 6.11
CA ALA A 219 -0.09 -14.75 5.37
C ALA A 219 1.11 -14.86 6.32
N ASP A 220 1.97 -15.84 6.06
CA ASP A 220 3.25 -16.01 6.78
C ASP A 220 4.28 -14.96 6.36
N GLY A 221 4.13 -14.38 5.16
CA GLY A 221 4.99 -13.34 4.60
C GLY A 221 4.38 -12.70 3.37
N LYS A 222 5.10 -11.74 2.81
CA LYS A 222 4.76 -11.07 1.55
C LYS A 222 5.96 -11.05 0.62
N VAL A 223 5.71 -11.26 -0.66
CA VAL A 223 6.73 -11.18 -1.72
C VAL A 223 6.32 -10.09 -2.70
N THR A 224 7.13 -9.05 -2.81
CA THR A 224 6.94 -8.00 -3.80
C THR A 224 7.74 -8.33 -5.05
N ILE A 225 7.05 -8.38 -6.18
CA ILE A 225 7.62 -8.51 -7.52
C ILE A 225 7.53 -7.14 -8.19
N PRO A 226 8.66 -6.44 -8.36
CA PRO A 226 8.69 -5.16 -9.06
C PRO A 226 8.36 -5.29 -10.55
N GLU A 227 7.91 -4.19 -11.13
CA GLU A 227 7.73 -4.04 -12.57
C GLU A 227 9.06 -4.21 -13.31
N GLY A 228 9.02 -4.77 -14.50
CA GLY A 228 10.18 -5.01 -15.32
C GLY A 228 11.12 -6.13 -14.80
N TYR A 229 10.68 -6.99 -13.86
CA TYR A 229 11.43 -8.18 -13.49
C TYR A 229 11.20 -9.30 -14.50
N ASP A 230 12.29 -9.92 -14.96
CA ASP A 230 12.27 -11.16 -15.71
C ASP A 230 12.10 -12.37 -14.79
N ILE A 231 11.88 -13.55 -15.36
CA ILE A 231 11.70 -14.79 -14.58
C ILE A 231 12.90 -15.07 -13.68
N ASP A 232 14.11 -14.75 -14.08
CA ASP A 232 15.29 -14.96 -13.25
C ASP A 232 15.31 -14.08 -11.99
N LYS A 233 14.96 -12.80 -12.12
CA LYS A 233 14.84 -11.84 -11.01
C LYS A 233 13.63 -12.14 -10.12
N ILE A 234 12.51 -12.60 -10.70
CA ILE A 234 11.35 -13.07 -9.94
C ILE A 234 11.76 -14.26 -9.06
N GLY A 235 12.52 -15.20 -9.61
CA GLY A 235 13.05 -16.34 -8.86
C GLY A 235 13.93 -15.92 -7.68
N GLU A 236 14.77 -14.90 -7.84
CA GLU A 236 15.57 -14.31 -6.76
C GLU A 236 14.70 -13.67 -5.67
N ALA A 237 13.67 -12.91 -6.09
CA ALA A 237 12.75 -12.29 -5.15
C ALA A 237 11.96 -13.33 -4.34
N ILE A 238 11.53 -14.42 -4.97
CA ILE A 238 10.86 -15.55 -4.32
C ILE A 238 11.80 -16.22 -3.31
N GLU A 239 13.02 -16.60 -3.71
CA GLU A 239 13.97 -17.27 -2.82
C GLU A 239 14.37 -16.40 -1.62
N LYS A 240 14.52 -15.10 -1.81
CA LYS A 240 14.85 -14.14 -0.74
C LYS A 240 13.76 -14.02 0.32
N ASN A 241 12.48 -14.17 -0.05
CA ASN A 241 11.34 -13.81 0.80
C ASN A 241 10.47 -15.01 1.19
N THR A 242 10.79 -16.23 0.74
CA THR A 242 10.04 -17.45 1.01
C THR A 242 10.98 -18.62 1.30
N ASP A 243 10.39 -19.79 1.62
CA ASP A 243 11.15 -21.04 1.76
C ASP A 243 11.43 -21.72 0.39
N PHE A 244 10.85 -21.22 -0.72
CA PHE A 244 11.04 -21.74 -2.07
C PHE A 244 12.45 -21.40 -2.61
N LYS A 245 12.97 -22.26 -3.50
CA LYS A 245 14.28 -22.06 -4.15
C LYS A 245 14.12 -21.54 -5.56
N LYS A 246 15.02 -20.62 -5.97
CA LYS A 246 15.08 -20.11 -7.34
C LYS A 246 15.18 -21.25 -8.35
N ALA A 247 15.98 -22.27 -8.07
CA ALA A 247 16.15 -23.43 -8.95
C ALA A 247 14.83 -24.18 -9.20
N ASP A 248 14.02 -24.37 -8.16
CA ASP A 248 12.72 -25.05 -8.28
C ASP A 248 11.73 -24.16 -9.06
N PHE A 249 11.75 -22.84 -8.84
CA PHE A 249 10.94 -21.89 -9.60
C PHE A 249 11.32 -21.92 -11.09
N ILE A 250 12.61 -21.85 -11.44
CA ILE A 250 13.07 -21.95 -12.83
C ILE A 250 12.69 -23.28 -13.48
N ALA A 251 12.78 -24.38 -12.73
CA ALA A 251 12.32 -25.70 -13.19
C ALA A 251 10.81 -25.68 -13.47
N LEU A 252 10.02 -25.05 -12.62
CA LEU A 252 8.58 -24.90 -12.79
C LEU A 252 8.25 -24.05 -14.05
N MET A 253 8.99 -22.96 -14.29
CA MET A 253 8.80 -22.11 -15.49
C MET A 253 9.14 -22.83 -16.81
N LYS A 254 9.91 -23.90 -16.78
CA LYS A 254 10.23 -24.78 -17.92
C LYS A 254 9.33 -26.00 -18.00
N ASN A 255 8.42 -26.18 -17.05
CA ASN A 255 7.57 -27.36 -16.97
C ASN A 255 6.33 -27.18 -17.88
N GLU A 256 6.28 -27.95 -18.96
CA GLU A 256 5.16 -27.93 -19.93
C GLU A 256 3.84 -28.40 -19.33
N ASP A 257 3.86 -29.36 -18.37
CA ASP A 257 2.64 -29.82 -17.71
C ASP A 257 2.03 -28.72 -16.84
N PHE A 258 2.87 -27.95 -16.13
CA PHE A 258 2.42 -26.78 -15.37
C PHE A 258 1.86 -25.70 -16.29
N PHE A 259 2.56 -25.39 -17.38
CA PHE A 259 2.07 -24.45 -18.37
C PHE A 259 0.70 -24.87 -18.93
N ASN A 260 0.55 -26.15 -19.31
CA ASN A 260 -0.70 -26.67 -19.86
C ASN A 260 -1.84 -26.66 -18.82
N GLN A 261 -1.56 -26.89 -17.54
CA GLN A 261 -2.55 -26.73 -16.47
C GLN A 261 -3.00 -25.25 -16.37
N MET A 262 -2.07 -24.30 -16.39
CA MET A 262 -2.39 -22.87 -16.34
C MET A 262 -3.14 -22.42 -17.60
N LYS A 263 -2.75 -22.90 -18.78
CA LYS A 263 -3.48 -22.65 -20.05
C LYS A 263 -4.92 -23.17 -19.97
N ALA A 264 -5.13 -24.37 -19.44
CA ALA A 264 -6.48 -24.91 -19.28
C ALA A 264 -7.34 -24.06 -18.33
N LYS A 265 -6.73 -23.42 -17.34
CA LYS A 265 -7.40 -22.56 -16.35
C LYS A 265 -7.59 -21.12 -16.86
N TYR A 266 -6.67 -20.59 -17.63
CA TYR A 266 -6.64 -19.23 -18.18
C TYR A 266 -6.46 -19.25 -19.70
N PRO A 267 -7.41 -19.84 -20.46
CA PRO A 267 -7.23 -20.07 -21.91
C PRO A 267 -7.09 -18.77 -22.68
N ASP A 268 -7.93 -17.77 -22.41
CA ASP A 268 -7.91 -16.49 -23.13
C ASP A 268 -6.60 -15.72 -22.92
N LEU A 269 -5.99 -15.86 -21.75
CA LEU A 269 -4.70 -15.23 -21.45
C LEU A 269 -3.55 -15.93 -22.17
N LEU A 270 -3.49 -17.28 -22.11
CA LEU A 270 -2.30 -18.06 -22.45
C LEU A 270 -2.33 -18.74 -23.84
N GLU A 271 -3.40 -18.60 -24.63
CA GLU A 271 -3.49 -19.22 -25.97
C GLU A 271 -2.35 -18.77 -26.88
N SER A 272 -2.08 -17.46 -26.92
CA SER A 272 -1.02 -16.92 -27.76
C SER A 272 0.40 -17.27 -27.25
N ALA A 273 0.58 -17.44 -25.96
CA ALA A 273 1.84 -17.93 -25.38
C ALA A 273 2.10 -19.40 -25.74
N ALA A 274 1.04 -20.19 -25.84
CA ALA A 274 1.14 -21.61 -26.19
C ALA A 274 1.63 -21.84 -27.62
N THR A 275 1.30 -20.92 -28.52
CA THR A 275 1.69 -20.99 -29.95
C THR A 275 2.99 -20.24 -30.26
N ALA A 276 3.57 -19.54 -29.27
CA ALA A 276 4.82 -18.81 -29.45
C ALA A 276 6.01 -19.76 -29.63
N GLU A 277 6.85 -19.48 -30.61
CA GLU A 277 8.04 -20.25 -30.95
C GLU A 277 9.32 -19.49 -30.50
N GLY A 278 10.36 -20.22 -30.12
CA GLY A 278 11.65 -19.64 -29.77
C GLY A 278 11.67 -18.91 -28.42
N VAL A 279 10.64 -19.06 -27.59
CA VAL A 279 10.58 -18.45 -26.25
C VAL A 279 11.50 -19.16 -25.27
N ARG A 280 12.16 -18.38 -24.40
CA ARG A 280 12.99 -18.93 -23.28
C ARG A 280 12.09 -19.54 -22.21
N TYR A 281 11.02 -18.84 -21.82
CA TYR A 281 9.99 -19.29 -20.88
C TYR A 281 8.62 -18.89 -21.44
N ARG A 282 7.66 -19.84 -21.48
CA ARG A 282 6.30 -19.56 -21.97
C ARG A 282 5.53 -18.56 -21.10
N LEU A 283 5.90 -18.46 -19.82
CA LEU A 283 5.25 -17.58 -18.84
C LEU A 283 6.02 -16.27 -18.61
N GLU A 284 7.10 -15.98 -19.39
CA GLU A 284 7.75 -14.67 -19.34
C GLU A 284 6.75 -13.57 -19.69
N GLY A 285 6.69 -12.53 -18.82
CA GLY A 285 5.74 -11.42 -18.98
C GLY A 285 4.31 -11.72 -18.54
N TYR A 286 3.99 -12.98 -18.14
CA TYR A 286 2.66 -13.37 -17.67
C TYR A 286 2.52 -13.45 -16.16
N LEU A 287 3.59 -13.16 -15.42
CA LEU A 287 3.62 -13.06 -13.97
C LEU A 287 3.47 -11.59 -13.57
N PHE A 288 2.26 -11.15 -13.20
CA PHE A 288 1.99 -9.72 -12.97
C PHE A 288 2.82 -9.15 -11.82
N PRO A 289 3.43 -7.96 -11.95
CA PRO A 289 4.17 -7.31 -10.89
C PRO A 289 3.23 -6.79 -9.80
N ALA A 290 3.37 -7.30 -8.58
CA ALA A 290 2.57 -6.91 -7.41
C ALA A 290 3.19 -7.45 -6.12
N THR A 291 2.57 -7.16 -4.98
CA THR A 291 2.88 -7.81 -3.72
C THR A 291 1.92 -8.97 -3.46
N TYR A 292 2.46 -10.16 -3.27
CA TYR A 292 1.73 -11.41 -3.09
C TYR A 292 1.85 -11.94 -1.67
N ASP A 293 0.76 -12.48 -1.14
CA ASP A 293 0.76 -13.14 0.15
C ASP A 293 1.43 -14.53 0.04
N TYR A 294 2.39 -14.80 0.93
CA TYR A 294 3.06 -16.07 1.02
C TYR A 294 2.54 -16.87 2.21
N TYR A 295 2.21 -18.14 1.97
CA TYR A 295 1.78 -19.09 2.98
C TYR A 295 2.74 -20.30 2.97
N LYS A 296 3.35 -20.63 4.11
CA LYS A 296 4.31 -21.76 4.25
C LYS A 296 3.73 -23.11 3.85
N LYS A 297 2.40 -23.25 3.94
CA LYS A 297 1.71 -24.49 3.56
C LYS A 297 1.31 -24.53 2.08
N ALA A 298 1.43 -23.43 1.35
CA ALA A 298 1.19 -23.40 -0.08
C ALA A 298 2.35 -24.04 -0.84
N THR A 299 2.03 -24.64 -1.96
CA THR A 299 3.03 -25.16 -2.90
C THR A 299 3.54 -24.02 -3.81
N LEU A 300 4.71 -24.22 -4.42
CA LEU A 300 5.24 -23.25 -5.37
C LEU A 300 4.31 -23.03 -6.59
N PRO A 301 3.70 -24.06 -7.19
CA PRO A 301 2.70 -23.87 -8.24
C PRO A 301 1.51 -22.98 -7.81
N GLU A 302 0.95 -23.18 -6.62
CA GLU A 302 -0.13 -22.34 -6.07
C GLU A 302 0.31 -20.88 -5.86
N PHE A 303 1.56 -20.68 -5.44
CA PHE A 303 2.10 -19.33 -5.28
C PHE A 303 2.28 -18.62 -6.62
N VAL A 304 2.81 -19.31 -7.63
CA VAL A 304 2.98 -18.75 -8.99
C VAL A 304 1.63 -18.49 -9.67
N GLU A 305 0.65 -19.36 -9.44
CA GLU A 305 -0.69 -19.18 -9.98
C GLU A 305 -1.33 -17.86 -9.57
N GLN A 306 -1.06 -17.33 -8.35
CA GLN A 306 -1.56 -16.01 -7.93
C GLN A 306 -1.09 -14.91 -8.88
N MET A 307 0.14 -14.99 -9.41
CA MET A 307 0.70 -14.01 -10.33
C MET A 307 0.04 -14.09 -11.70
N ILE A 308 -0.22 -15.30 -12.19
CA ILE A 308 -0.92 -15.56 -13.46
C ILE A 308 -2.38 -15.11 -13.36
N ALA A 309 -3.07 -15.45 -12.26
CA ALA A 309 -4.45 -15.04 -12.00
C ALA A 309 -4.59 -13.51 -11.97
N LYS A 310 -3.62 -12.82 -11.37
CA LYS A 310 -3.59 -11.36 -11.34
C LYS A 310 -3.40 -10.78 -12.74
N MET A 311 -2.48 -11.34 -13.54
CA MET A 311 -2.29 -10.95 -14.96
C MET A 311 -3.58 -11.18 -15.76
N ASN A 312 -4.25 -12.31 -15.55
CA ASN A 312 -5.53 -12.59 -16.20
C ASN A 312 -6.57 -11.51 -15.89
N THR A 313 -6.74 -11.16 -14.61
CA THR A 313 -7.68 -10.10 -14.17
C THR A 313 -7.36 -8.74 -14.80
N VAL A 314 -6.07 -8.43 -14.97
CA VAL A 314 -5.66 -7.17 -15.63
C VAL A 314 -5.94 -7.24 -17.14
N MET A 315 -5.55 -8.31 -17.82
CA MET A 315 -5.68 -8.43 -19.27
C MET A 315 -7.13 -8.57 -19.73
N GLU A 316 -8.01 -9.20 -18.95
CA GLU A 316 -9.46 -9.29 -19.24
C GLU A 316 -10.10 -7.93 -19.49
N GLN A 317 -9.68 -6.88 -18.79
CA GLN A 317 -10.18 -5.52 -18.96
C GLN A 317 -9.87 -4.95 -20.35
N TYR A 318 -8.80 -5.44 -20.99
CA TYR A 318 -8.29 -4.95 -22.27
C TYR A 318 -8.63 -5.87 -23.45
N THR A 319 -9.20 -7.05 -23.21
CA THR A 319 -9.55 -8.03 -24.25
C THR A 319 -10.32 -7.39 -25.42
N PRO A 320 -11.37 -6.54 -25.21
CA PRO A 320 -12.07 -5.92 -26.34
C PRO A 320 -11.16 -5.00 -27.20
N THR A 321 -10.25 -4.28 -26.55
CA THR A 321 -9.30 -3.38 -27.22
C THR A 321 -8.24 -4.17 -27.99
N ILE A 322 -7.74 -5.25 -27.42
CA ILE A 322 -6.75 -6.16 -28.03
C ILE A 322 -7.33 -6.75 -29.33
N HIS A 323 -8.55 -7.28 -29.24
CA HIS A 323 -9.27 -7.84 -30.41
C HIS A 323 -9.56 -6.78 -31.49
N ALA A 324 -10.02 -5.58 -31.09
CA ALA A 324 -10.29 -4.48 -32.02
C ALA A 324 -9.05 -4.02 -32.79
N LYS A 325 -7.85 -4.20 -32.21
CA LYS A 325 -6.57 -3.90 -32.84
C LYS A 325 -5.96 -5.09 -33.59
N ASN A 326 -6.62 -6.25 -33.63
CA ASN A 326 -6.10 -7.50 -34.15
C ASN A 326 -4.74 -7.90 -33.57
N LEU A 327 -4.56 -7.64 -32.25
CA LEU A 327 -3.38 -8.04 -31.52
C LEU A 327 -3.66 -9.31 -30.70
N THR A 328 -2.60 -10.02 -30.32
CA THR A 328 -2.63 -11.11 -29.34
C THR A 328 -2.09 -10.62 -27.99
N ASN A 329 -2.41 -11.33 -26.90
CA ASN A 329 -1.83 -11.05 -25.59
C ASN A 329 -0.29 -11.13 -25.64
N GLN A 330 0.27 -12.10 -26.37
CA GLN A 330 1.71 -12.24 -26.58
C GLN A 330 2.32 -10.98 -27.19
N GLN A 331 1.73 -10.45 -28.26
CA GLN A 331 2.21 -9.24 -28.92
C GLN A 331 2.11 -8.00 -28.03
N VAL A 332 1.01 -7.85 -27.31
CA VAL A 332 0.81 -6.74 -26.38
C VAL A 332 1.83 -6.77 -25.25
N LEU A 333 1.99 -7.93 -24.60
CA LEU A 333 2.93 -8.08 -23.48
C LEU A 333 4.39 -7.98 -23.95
N THR A 334 4.71 -8.44 -25.17
CA THR A 334 6.05 -8.27 -25.76
C THR A 334 6.39 -6.80 -25.93
N LEU A 335 5.52 -6.00 -26.57
CA LEU A 335 5.76 -4.57 -26.72
C LEU A 335 5.73 -3.85 -25.36
N ALA A 336 4.85 -4.26 -24.45
CA ALA A 336 4.76 -3.65 -23.12
C ALA A 336 6.04 -3.87 -22.31
N SER A 337 6.68 -5.06 -22.40
CA SER A 337 7.95 -5.33 -21.74
C SER A 337 9.10 -4.48 -22.27
N LEU A 338 9.12 -4.19 -23.57
CA LEU A 338 10.08 -3.26 -24.17
C LEU A 338 9.80 -1.81 -23.70
N VAL A 339 8.55 -1.37 -23.76
CA VAL A 339 8.14 -0.03 -23.31
C VAL A 339 8.43 0.18 -21.82
N GLU A 340 8.28 -0.85 -20.99
CA GLU A 340 8.58 -0.83 -19.56
C GLU A 340 10.02 -0.42 -19.26
N LYS A 341 10.94 -0.87 -20.08
CA LYS A 341 12.37 -0.60 -19.94
C LYS A 341 12.83 0.71 -20.57
N GLU A 342 12.15 1.18 -21.60
CA GLU A 342 12.53 2.35 -22.37
C GLU A 342 11.88 3.64 -21.87
N GLY A 343 10.68 3.56 -21.30
CA GLY A 343 9.87 4.73 -20.94
C GLY A 343 9.67 4.89 -19.43
N VAL A 344 10.01 6.08 -18.89
CA VAL A 344 9.76 6.41 -17.47
C VAL A 344 8.41 7.07 -17.29
N LYS A 345 8.03 8.02 -18.17
CA LYS A 345 6.78 8.78 -18.07
C LYS A 345 5.70 8.17 -18.99
N GLU A 346 4.44 8.28 -18.58
CA GLU A 346 3.30 7.78 -19.36
C GLU A 346 3.28 8.33 -20.80
N ALA A 347 3.54 9.62 -20.98
CA ALA A 347 3.58 10.25 -22.30
C ALA A 347 4.68 9.66 -23.18
N ASP A 348 5.87 9.41 -22.62
CA ASP A 348 7.01 8.83 -23.33
C ASP A 348 6.71 7.36 -23.68
N ARG A 349 6.16 6.57 -22.75
CA ARG A 349 5.72 5.18 -23.00
C ARG A 349 4.76 5.09 -24.18
N LYS A 350 3.75 5.97 -24.25
CA LYS A 350 2.78 6.01 -25.36
C LYS A 350 3.44 6.37 -26.70
N GLN A 351 4.39 7.28 -26.66
CA GLN A 351 5.10 7.70 -27.89
C GLN A 351 6.07 6.62 -28.36
N ILE A 352 6.81 5.96 -27.45
CA ILE A 352 7.71 4.84 -27.73
C ILE A 352 6.91 3.66 -28.32
N ALA A 353 5.75 3.34 -27.70
CA ALA A 353 4.86 2.31 -28.25
C ALA A 353 4.46 2.61 -29.70
N GLN A 354 4.17 3.88 -30.04
CA GLN A 354 3.87 4.27 -31.42
C GLN A 354 5.08 4.10 -32.34
N VAL A 355 6.29 4.45 -31.90
CA VAL A 355 7.51 4.20 -32.69
C VAL A 355 7.67 2.71 -33.00
N PHE A 356 7.45 1.82 -32.05
CA PHE A 356 7.51 0.38 -32.29
C PHE A 356 6.45 -0.07 -33.30
N PHE A 357 5.21 0.41 -33.24
CA PHE A 357 4.19 0.11 -34.25
C PHE A 357 4.56 0.66 -35.64
N ASN A 358 5.12 1.87 -35.72
CA ASN A 358 5.56 2.44 -36.97
C ASN A 358 6.70 1.61 -37.59
N ARG A 359 7.66 1.15 -36.80
CA ARG A 359 8.74 0.25 -37.28
C ARG A 359 8.20 -1.08 -37.75
N LEU A 360 7.29 -1.70 -36.99
CA LEU A 360 6.63 -2.94 -37.43
C LEU A 360 5.88 -2.76 -38.75
N ALA A 361 5.17 -1.65 -38.94
CA ALA A 361 4.46 -1.33 -40.19
C ALA A 361 5.40 -1.07 -41.37
N ALA A 362 6.64 -0.66 -41.08
CA ALA A 362 7.68 -0.40 -42.09
C ALA A 362 8.63 -1.59 -42.33
N ASP A 363 8.34 -2.77 -41.77
CA ASP A 363 9.22 -3.95 -41.77
C ASP A 363 10.63 -3.67 -41.20
N MET A 364 10.75 -2.69 -40.31
CA MET A 364 11.99 -2.35 -39.63
C MET A 364 12.17 -3.22 -38.38
N PRO A 365 13.40 -3.64 -38.05
CA PRO A 365 13.68 -4.28 -36.79
C PRO A 365 13.45 -3.28 -35.64
N ILE A 366 12.99 -3.78 -34.47
CA ILE A 366 12.69 -2.92 -33.28
C ILE A 366 13.95 -2.27 -32.70
N GLN A 367 15.08 -2.99 -32.69
CA GLN A 367 16.40 -2.51 -32.25
C GLN A 367 16.39 -1.98 -30.81
N SER A 368 15.97 -2.79 -29.86
CA SER A 368 16.07 -2.49 -28.42
C SER A 368 17.22 -3.30 -27.79
N ASP A 369 18.08 -2.62 -27.05
CA ASP A 369 19.19 -3.23 -26.33
C ASP A 369 18.74 -4.24 -25.29
N ILE A 370 17.57 -3.99 -24.70
CA ILE A 370 16.96 -4.90 -23.73
C ILE A 370 16.79 -6.30 -24.32
N SER A 371 16.49 -6.37 -25.61
CA SER A 371 16.35 -7.64 -26.33
C SER A 371 17.68 -8.40 -26.41
N ILE A 372 18.79 -7.68 -26.58
CA ILE A 372 20.13 -8.26 -26.60
C ILE A 372 20.55 -8.75 -25.21
N LEU A 373 20.34 -7.93 -24.18
CA LEU A 373 20.64 -8.30 -22.78
C LEU A 373 19.85 -9.53 -22.36
N TYR A 374 18.57 -9.60 -22.72
CA TYR A 374 17.74 -10.77 -22.46
C TYR A 374 18.25 -12.00 -23.24
N ALA A 375 18.64 -11.82 -24.52
CA ALA A 375 19.19 -12.90 -25.35
C ALA A 375 20.46 -13.50 -24.74
N LEU A 376 21.36 -12.65 -24.23
CA LEU A 376 22.60 -13.04 -23.58
C LEU A 376 22.36 -13.69 -22.20
N GLY A 377 21.28 -13.33 -21.51
CA GLY A 377 21.02 -13.74 -20.13
C GLY A 377 21.96 -13.10 -19.12
N GLU A 378 22.56 -11.97 -19.48
CA GLU A 378 23.51 -11.23 -18.66
C GLU A 378 23.10 -9.77 -18.52
N HIS A 379 23.33 -9.19 -17.35
CA HIS A 379 23.17 -7.76 -17.14
C HIS A 379 24.50 -7.05 -17.44
N LYS A 380 24.51 -6.19 -18.45
CA LYS A 380 25.66 -5.37 -18.83
C LYS A 380 25.25 -3.91 -18.86
N GLU A 381 26.14 -3.02 -18.41
CA GLU A 381 25.93 -1.57 -18.50
C GLU A 381 25.96 -1.06 -19.96
N THR A 382 26.64 -1.80 -20.85
CA THR A 382 26.85 -1.40 -22.23
C THR A 382 26.74 -2.62 -23.15
N VAL A 383 25.89 -2.53 -24.17
CA VAL A 383 25.82 -3.50 -25.25
C VAL A 383 26.90 -3.17 -26.27
N THR A 384 27.75 -4.15 -26.63
CA THR A 384 28.83 -4.00 -27.60
C THR A 384 28.39 -4.51 -28.98
N TYR A 385 29.14 -4.18 -30.04
CA TYR A 385 28.89 -4.74 -31.37
C TYR A 385 28.96 -6.26 -31.42
N ALA A 386 29.85 -6.86 -30.62
CA ALA A 386 29.92 -8.30 -30.51
C ALA A 386 28.65 -8.89 -29.90
N ASP A 387 28.01 -8.19 -28.97
CA ASP A 387 26.76 -8.60 -28.36
C ASP A 387 25.59 -8.55 -29.37
N LEU A 388 25.61 -7.59 -30.31
CA LEU A 388 24.61 -7.51 -31.40
C LEU A 388 24.69 -8.70 -32.39
N GLU A 389 25.78 -9.44 -32.37
CA GLU A 389 25.95 -10.62 -33.22
C GLU A 389 25.37 -11.89 -32.59
N VAL A 390 24.80 -11.82 -31.37
CA VAL A 390 24.21 -12.99 -30.70
C VAL A 390 23.19 -13.68 -31.59
N ASP A 391 23.35 -15.02 -31.73
CA ASP A 391 22.39 -15.86 -32.45
C ASP A 391 21.24 -16.25 -31.52
N SER A 392 20.17 -15.45 -31.58
CA SER A 392 18.99 -15.64 -30.75
C SER A 392 17.77 -15.10 -31.47
N SER A 393 16.63 -15.77 -31.31
CA SER A 393 15.33 -15.28 -31.76
C SER A 393 14.92 -13.95 -31.09
N TYR A 394 15.47 -13.67 -29.92
CA TYR A 394 15.31 -12.40 -29.19
C TYR A 394 16.19 -11.26 -29.71
N ASN A 395 17.09 -11.51 -30.67
CA ASN A 395 17.91 -10.44 -31.23
C ASN A 395 17.07 -9.57 -32.20
N LEU A 396 16.44 -8.53 -31.65
CA LEU A 396 15.60 -7.61 -32.42
C LEU A 396 16.39 -6.57 -33.24
N TYR A 397 17.72 -6.70 -33.33
CA TYR A 397 18.53 -5.99 -34.32
C TYR A 397 18.64 -6.76 -35.65
N LYS A 398 18.58 -8.11 -35.59
CA LYS A 398 18.68 -9.00 -36.73
C LYS A 398 17.31 -9.50 -37.22
N ASN A 399 16.38 -9.71 -36.30
CA ASN A 399 15.07 -10.26 -36.56
C ASN A 399 14.02 -9.13 -36.59
N THR A 400 13.20 -9.08 -37.62
CA THR A 400 12.05 -8.19 -37.73
C THR A 400 10.83 -8.77 -37.01
N GLY A 401 9.79 -7.95 -36.81
CA GLY A 401 8.57 -8.35 -36.12
C GLY A 401 8.63 -8.13 -34.60
N TYR A 402 7.68 -8.73 -33.90
CA TYR A 402 7.53 -8.56 -32.43
C TYR A 402 8.63 -9.28 -31.62
N GLY A 403 9.33 -10.23 -32.22
CA GLY A 403 10.16 -11.18 -31.49
C GLY A 403 9.35 -12.35 -30.90
N PRO A 404 9.99 -13.28 -30.17
CA PRO A 404 9.34 -14.50 -29.68
C PRO A 404 8.30 -14.24 -28.59
N GLY A 405 8.56 -13.27 -27.72
CA GLY A 405 7.70 -12.98 -26.58
C GLY A 405 8.27 -11.92 -25.64
N PRO A 406 7.58 -11.69 -24.50
CA PRO A 406 7.99 -10.70 -23.51
C PRO A 406 9.41 -10.97 -22.96
N LEU A 407 10.05 -9.93 -22.45
CA LEU A 407 11.40 -9.94 -21.90
C LEU A 407 11.38 -9.77 -20.38
N ASP A 408 10.27 -9.28 -19.85
CA ASP A 408 10.04 -9.04 -18.43
C ASP A 408 8.53 -8.91 -18.13
N SER A 409 8.19 -8.71 -16.85
CA SER A 409 6.83 -8.49 -16.38
C SER A 409 6.49 -7.01 -16.42
N PRO A 410 5.71 -6.54 -17.43
CA PRO A 410 5.39 -5.13 -17.59
C PRO A 410 4.35 -4.64 -16.59
N SER A 411 4.39 -3.34 -16.27
CA SER A 411 3.34 -2.63 -15.55
C SER A 411 2.05 -2.52 -16.36
N GLU A 412 0.94 -2.26 -15.66
CA GLU A 412 -0.35 -1.97 -16.33
C GLU A 412 -0.27 -0.68 -17.17
N GLU A 413 0.56 0.30 -16.75
CA GLU A 413 0.81 1.53 -17.50
C GLU A 413 1.46 1.25 -18.86
N SER A 414 2.42 0.33 -18.91
CA SER A 414 3.06 -0.07 -20.17
C SER A 414 2.10 -0.84 -21.09
N ILE A 415 1.25 -1.69 -20.53
CA ILE A 415 0.16 -2.35 -21.29
C ILE A 415 -0.81 -1.30 -21.85
N LYS A 416 -1.24 -0.33 -21.07
CA LYS A 416 -2.09 0.79 -21.52
C LYS A 416 -1.44 1.63 -22.60
N ALA A 417 -0.13 1.88 -22.49
CA ALA A 417 0.61 2.66 -23.48
C ALA A 417 0.63 1.96 -24.85
N VAL A 418 0.85 0.64 -24.88
CA VAL A 418 0.78 -0.17 -26.09
C VAL A 418 -0.63 -0.19 -26.70
N LEU A 419 -1.64 -0.29 -25.87
CA LEU A 419 -3.03 -0.32 -26.32
C LEU A 419 -3.57 1.04 -26.74
N ASN A 420 -3.00 2.14 -26.24
CA ASN A 420 -3.41 3.51 -26.55
C ASN A 420 -2.18 4.39 -26.84
N PRO A 421 -1.40 4.07 -27.89
CA PRO A 421 -0.22 4.83 -28.25
C PRO A 421 -0.61 6.24 -28.75
N THR A 422 0.29 7.20 -28.60
CA THR A 422 0.11 8.55 -29.14
C THR A 422 0.45 8.56 -30.62
N PRO A 423 -0.50 8.84 -31.51
CA PRO A 423 -0.26 8.81 -32.95
C PRO A 423 0.86 9.76 -33.39
N SER A 424 1.82 9.23 -34.15
CA SER A 424 2.94 9.99 -34.75
C SER A 424 3.51 9.20 -35.91
N ASP A 425 4.40 9.83 -36.67
CA ASP A 425 5.18 9.23 -37.74
C ASP A 425 6.67 9.07 -37.39
N TYR A 426 7.01 9.12 -36.10
CA TYR A 426 8.36 8.90 -35.64
C TYR A 426 8.79 7.44 -35.78
N LEU A 427 10.04 7.23 -36.19
CA LEU A 427 10.67 5.93 -36.34
C LEU A 427 11.84 5.73 -35.35
N TYR A 428 12.31 6.79 -34.72
CA TYR A 428 13.47 6.77 -33.82
C TYR A 428 13.17 7.56 -32.56
N PHE A 429 13.84 7.18 -31.47
CA PHE A 429 13.88 7.93 -30.22
C PHE A 429 15.24 7.79 -29.57
N VAL A 430 15.60 8.74 -28.70
CA VAL A 430 16.77 8.74 -27.85
C VAL A 430 16.45 9.30 -26.49
N ALA A 431 16.92 8.70 -25.43
CA ALA A 431 16.79 9.20 -24.06
C ALA A 431 18.05 9.96 -23.64
N GLU A 432 17.87 11.18 -23.16
CA GLU A 432 18.91 11.96 -22.49
C GLU A 432 19.13 11.40 -21.08
N ILE A 433 20.30 10.86 -20.80
CA ILE A 433 20.59 10.14 -19.55
C ILE A 433 20.46 11.03 -18.32
N SER A 434 20.95 12.27 -18.42
CA SER A 434 21.03 13.21 -17.30
C SER A 434 19.65 13.70 -16.82
N THR A 435 18.67 13.82 -17.74
CA THR A 435 17.34 14.38 -17.46
C THR A 435 16.22 13.34 -17.56
N GLY A 436 16.48 12.19 -18.16
CA GLY A 436 15.48 11.17 -18.47
C GLY A 436 14.44 11.63 -19.51
N LYS A 437 14.74 12.68 -20.28
CA LYS A 437 13.87 13.19 -21.31
C LYS A 437 14.07 12.41 -22.60
N VAL A 438 12.99 12.05 -23.27
CA VAL A 438 13.00 11.31 -24.53
C VAL A 438 12.74 12.27 -25.68
N TYR A 439 13.53 12.14 -26.74
CA TYR A 439 13.42 12.91 -27.98
C TYR A 439 13.11 11.95 -29.14
N PHE A 440 12.27 12.38 -30.06
CA PHE A 440 11.76 11.58 -31.16
C PHE A 440 12.12 12.17 -32.50
N SER A 441 12.37 11.32 -33.51
CA SER A 441 12.70 11.77 -34.87
C SER A 441 12.10 10.84 -35.91
N LYS A 442 11.94 11.36 -37.13
CA LYS A 442 11.34 10.63 -38.27
C LYS A 442 12.39 9.94 -39.13
N THR A 443 13.55 10.57 -39.29
CA THR A 443 14.63 10.06 -40.14
C THR A 443 15.84 9.67 -39.28
N TYR A 444 16.70 8.87 -39.86
CA TYR A 444 17.95 8.46 -39.23
C TYR A 444 18.92 9.65 -39.06
N GLU A 445 18.95 10.57 -40.04
CA GLU A 445 19.79 11.75 -39.98
C GLU A 445 19.37 12.67 -38.80
N GLU A 446 18.08 12.90 -38.64
CA GLU A 446 17.55 13.65 -37.46
C GLU A 446 17.93 12.94 -36.15
N HIS A 447 17.80 11.61 -36.11
CA HIS A 447 18.15 10.82 -34.95
C HIS A 447 19.64 10.97 -34.59
N GLN A 448 20.55 10.91 -35.57
CA GLN A 448 21.98 11.09 -35.32
C GLN A 448 22.30 12.45 -34.69
N VAL A 449 21.63 13.52 -35.15
CA VAL A 449 21.78 14.86 -34.56
C VAL A 449 21.37 14.87 -33.09
N LEU A 450 20.26 14.19 -32.74
CA LEU A 450 19.81 14.10 -31.36
C LEU A 450 20.76 13.27 -30.50
N VAL A 451 21.30 12.16 -31.04
CA VAL A 451 22.31 11.35 -30.34
C VAL A 451 23.57 12.17 -30.06
N ASP A 452 24.09 12.90 -31.05
CA ASP A 452 25.26 13.75 -30.85
C ASP A 452 25.00 14.83 -29.80
N GLN A 453 23.80 15.41 -29.82
CA GLN A 453 23.46 16.50 -28.90
C GLN A 453 23.23 16.03 -27.45
N TYR A 454 22.55 14.91 -27.23
CA TYR A 454 22.04 14.52 -25.92
C TYR A 454 22.73 13.29 -25.30
N VAL A 455 23.50 12.53 -26.09
CA VAL A 455 24.23 11.37 -25.62
C VAL A 455 25.75 11.64 -25.63
N ASN A 456 26.31 11.98 -26.81
CA ASN A 456 27.75 12.08 -26.98
C ASN A 456 28.34 13.32 -26.27
N ASN A 457 27.66 14.49 -26.35
CA ASN A 457 28.14 15.73 -25.72
C ASN A 457 27.91 15.78 -24.19
N SER A 458 26.98 14.99 -23.64
CA SER A 458 26.76 14.90 -22.19
C SER A 458 27.83 14.06 -21.47
N SER A 459 28.67 13.32 -22.21
CA SER A 459 29.74 12.47 -21.67
C SER A 459 31.08 13.23 -21.53
N SER A 460 31.11 14.55 -21.85
CA SER A 460 32.32 15.39 -21.86
C SER A 460 32.34 16.45 -20.74
N GLU A 461 31.37 16.48 -19.84
CA GLU A 461 31.39 17.23 -18.58
C GLU A 461 31.47 16.26 -17.38
#